data_7eaff806f3b105466b746873de1871ca
#
_entry.id   7eaff806f3b105466b746873de1871ca
#
_cell.length_a   1.000
_cell.length_b   1.000
_cell.length_c   1.000
_cell.angle_alpha   90.00
_cell.angle_beta   90.00
_cell.angle_gamma   90.00
#
_symmetry.space_group_name_H-M   'P 1'
#
loop_
_entity.id
_entity.type
_entity.pdbx_description
1 polymer ?
#
loop_
_entity_poly.entity_id
_entity_poly.type
_entity_poly.pdbx_seq_one_letter_code
_entity_poly.pdbx_strand_id
1 'polypeptide(L)'
;MLTQAEAEAFASLWHATKAAGGVTGDIARKLGVGQSTIWKWRRSAQKQLGVPLEPIADRSAGGKRRGRKHRGLVNLAPAAVTYNTQATNPATFSAAGVPNREQLHRSTDVSPQDKPVRHIVIPDTQIRKGVPTDHIDWIGRYIEEHGCDTVVMLGDWYDFPSLSTHDDPGSLAKEGARYADDLHAGNAALKKLSTYLGGVKRRVMLRGNHEDRLRRTLEADPKWVGSIDEHQLVAEGWEVIPFLRPCVIDGVAYSHYWASPGTGRAYGGSASNILLKTNHSFTQGHRQTFDYAVKNNPVTGREMIGLIAGSAYVHA
;
A
#
# COMPACT_ATOMS: atom_id res chain seq x y z
N MET A 1 -23.28 12.33 15.98
CA MET A 1 -24.61 12.06 15.36
C MET A 1 -25.39 13.36 15.43
N LEU A 2 -26.24 13.64 14.44
CA LEU A 2 -27.11 14.82 14.49
C LEU A 2 -28.17 14.62 15.59
N THR A 3 -28.56 15.69 16.27
CA THR A 3 -29.77 15.72 17.09
C THR A 3 -31.02 15.68 16.20
N GLN A 4 -32.18 15.42 16.76
CA GLN A 4 -33.45 15.42 16.00
C GLN A 4 -33.66 16.74 15.24
N ALA A 5 -33.50 17.89 15.92
CA ALA A 5 -33.64 19.20 15.33
C ALA A 5 -32.63 19.48 14.22
N GLU A 6 -31.38 19.07 14.40
CA GLU A 6 -30.33 19.18 13.38
C GLU A 6 -30.62 18.30 12.17
N ALA A 7 -31.17 17.11 12.36
CA ALA A 7 -31.57 16.20 11.28
C ALA A 7 -32.73 16.82 10.44
N GLU A 8 -33.70 17.41 11.08
CA GLU A 8 -34.83 18.10 10.43
C GLU A 8 -34.36 19.33 9.64
N ALA A 9 -33.51 20.15 10.25
CA ALA A 9 -32.93 21.32 9.58
C ALA A 9 -32.08 20.92 8.37
N PHE A 10 -31.28 19.86 8.50
CA PHE A 10 -30.49 19.33 7.41
C PHE A 10 -31.36 18.76 6.29
N ALA A 11 -32.41 18.03 6.60
CA ALA A 11 -33.35 17.48 5.62
C ALA A 11 -34.07 18.60 4.82
N SER A 12 -34.51 19.65 5.52
CA SER A 12 -35.13 20.82 4.89
C SER A 12 -34.18 21.51 3.92
N LEU A 13 -32.92 21.72 4.32
CA LEU A 13 -31.88 22.29 3.45
C LEU A 13 -31.57 21.38 2.26
N TRP A 14 -31.58 20.07 2.47
CA TRP A 14 -31.36 19.08 1.41
C TRP A 14 -32.46 19.16 0.35
N HIS A 15 -33.73 19.15 0.75
CA HIS A 15 -34.86 19.25 -0.17
C HIS A 15 -34.89 20.57 -0.93
N ALA A 16 -34.64 21.69 -0.24
CA ALA A 16 -34.58 23.01 -0.86
C ALA A 16 -33.45 23.10 -1.92
N THR A 17 -32.28 22.53 -1.60
CA THR A 17 -31.17 22.51 -2.55
C THR A 17 -31.47 21.64 -3.77
N LYS A 18 -32.13 20.49 -3.57
CA LYS A 18 -32.56 19.61 -4.67
C LYS A 18 -33.58 20.29 -5.56
N ALA A 19 -34.57 20.93 -4.98
CA ALA A 19 -35.62 21.65 -5.72
C ALA A 19 -35.06 22.82 -6.57
N ALA A 20 -33.99 23.45 -6.08
CA ALA A 20 -33.28 24.52 -6.79
C ALA A 20 -32.26 24.01 -7.83
N GLY A 21 -32.19 22.70 -8.09
CA GLY A 21 -31.20 22.12 -9.01
C GLY A 21 -29.74 22.25 -8.53
N GLY A 22 -29.55 22.50 -7.25
CA GLY A 22 -28.23 22.64 -6.65
C GLY A 22 -27.51 21.28 -6.46
N VAL A 23 -26.25 21.34 -6.06
CA VAL A 23 -25.38 20.17 -5.84
C VAL A 23 -24.97 20.07 -4.37
N THR A 24 -24.48 18.89 -3.96
CA THR A 24 -24.02 18.64 -2.56
C THR A 24 -22.96 19.64 -2.09
N GLY A 25 -22.14 20.16 -3.01
CA GLY A 25 -21.17 21.22 -2.72
C GLY A 25 -21.78 22.55 -2.29
N ASP A 26 -23.02 22.83 -2.65
CA ASP A 26 -23.72 24.06 -2.26
C ASP A 26 -24.14 23.97 -0.78
N ILE A 27 -24.61 22.80 -0.36
CA ILE A 27 -24.90 22.50 1.06
C ILE A 27 -23.62 22.59 1.90
N ALA A 28 -22.54 21.99 1.41
CA ALA A 28 -21.25 22.01 2.10
C ALA A 28 -20.73 23.43 2.35
N ARG A 29 -20.82 24.30 1.35
CA ARG A 29 -20.46 25.73 1.45
C ARG A 29 -21.35 26.48 2.44
N LYS A 30 -22.65 26.25 2.38
CA LYS A 30 -23.62 26.93 3.26
C LYS A 30 -23.43 26.55 4.72
N LEU A 31 -23.03 25.32 4.99
CA LEU A 31 -22.81 24.82 6.35
C LEU A 31 -21.35 24.92 6.84
N GLY A 32 -20.43 25.39 5.99
CA GLY A 32 -19.01 25.51 6.34
C GLY A 32 -18.29 24.18 6.59
N VAL A 33 -18.79 23.06 6.03
CA VAL A 33 -18.26 21.71 6.27
C VAL A 33 -17.76 21.05 4.99
N GLY A 34 -16.93 20.03 5.14
CA GLY A 34 -16.44 19.25 4.00
C GLY A 34 -17.54 18.37 3.39
N GLN A 35 -17.43 18.11 2.07
CA GLN A 35 -18.40 17.31 1.31
C GLN A 35 -18.60 15.90 1.87
N SER A 36 -17.54 15.28 2.41
CA SER A 36 -17.63 13.98 3.09
C SER A 36 -18.51 14.01 4.34
N THR A 37 -18.56 15.14 5.04
CA THR A 37 -19.43 15.36 6.20
C THR A 37 -20.91 15.43 5.78
N ILE A 38 -21.21 16.04 4.65
CA ILE A 38 -22.57 16.10 4.09
C ILE A 38 -23.14 14.70 3.85
N TRP A 39 -22.34 13.77 3.32
CA TRP A 39 -22.76 12.39 3.10
C TRP A 39 -22.96 11.61 4.40
N LYS A 40 -22.16 11.90 5.44
CA LYS A 40 -22.37 11.33 6.79
C LYS A 40 -23.67 11.85 7.40
N TRP A 41 -23.91 13.15 7.31
CA TRP A 41 -25.12 13.79 7.84
C TRP A 41 -26.38 13.36 7.10
N ARG A 42 -26.34 13.19 5.80
CA ARG A 42 -27.46 12.62 5.03
C ARG A 42 -27.86 11.25 5.57
N ARG A 43 -26.89 10.34 5.75
CA ARG A 43 -27.16 9.00 6.31
C ARG A 43 -27.69 9.05 7.74
N SER A 44 -27.16 9.94 8.56
CA SER A 44 -27.62 10.14 9.93
C SER A 44 -29.06 10.68 9.97
N ALA A 45 -29.36 11.69 9.16
CA ALA A 45 -30.72 12.27 9.07
C ALA A 45 -31.74 11.26 8.54
N GLN A 46 -31.43 10.52 7.47
CA GLN A 46 -32.30 9.45 6.95
C GLN A 46 -32.62 8.39 8.01
N LYS A 47 -31.61 7.99 8.78
CA LYS A 47 -31.82 7.00 9.87
C LYS A 47 -32.70 7.56 10.99
N GLN A 48 -32.53 8.82 11.33
CA GLN A 48 -33.20 9.46 12.46
C GLN A 48 -34.63 9.86 12.13
N LEU A 49 -34.87 10.32 10.91
CA LEU A 49 -36.20 10.77 10.48
C LEU A 49 -37.05 9.66 9.84
N GLY A 50 -36.44 8.50 9.53
CA GLY A 50 -37.13 7.39 8.88
C GLY A 50 -37.58 7.67 7.44
N VAL A 51 -37.08 8.77 6.83
CA VAL A 51 -37.46 9.19 5.47
C VAL A 51 -36.24 9.19 4.53
N PRO A 52 -36.39 8.72 3.28
CA PRO A 52 -35.31 8.76 2.31
C PRO A 52 -35.06 10.18 1.85
N LEU A 53 -33.80 10.63 1.90
CA LEU A 53 -33.35 11.85 1.25
C LEU A 53 -32.81 11.48 -0.15
N GLU A 54 -33.60 11.76 -1.17
CA GLU A 54 -33.25 11.46 -2.56
C GLU A 54 -31.89 12.05 -2.97
N PRO A 55 -31.11 11.40 -3.84
CA PRO A 55 -29.82 11.89 -4.27
C PRO A 55 -29.89 13.27 -4.90
N ILE A 56 -28.93 14.13 -4.58
CA ILE A 56 -28.63 15.38 -5.28
C ILE A 56 -27.41 15.14 -6.16
N ALA A 57 -27.35 15.71 -7.35
CA ALA A 57 -26.22 15.59 -8.26
C ALA A 57 -24.90 16.01 -7.57
N ASP A 58 -23.86 15.23 -7.76
CA ASP A 58 -22.51 15.59 -7.33
C ASP A 58 -21.78 16.31 -8.47
N ARG A 59 -20.99 17.34 -8.16
CA ARG A 59 -20.21 18.08 -9.16
C ARG A 59 -19.21 17.23 -9.94
N SER A 60 -18.95 16.02 -9.52
CA SER A 60 -18.01 15.10 -10.18
C SER A 60 -18.51 14.53 -11.51
N ALA A 61 -19.79 14.60 -11.82
CA ALA A 61 -20.38 14.10 -13.07
C ALA A 61 -20.65 15.22 -14.07
N GLY A 62 -19.62 15.86 -14.63
CA GLY A 62 -19.82 16.74 -15.77
C GLY A 62 -19.12 18.11 -15.79
N GLY A 63 -18.26 18.41 -14.84
CA GLY A 63 -17.47 19.64 -14.84
C GLY A 63 -16.27 19.55 -15.79
N LYS A 64 -16.31 20.22 -16.95
CA LYS A 64 -15.12 20.54 -17.75
C LYS A 64 -14.02 21.03 -16.80
N ARG A 65 -12.87 20.35 -16.79
CA ARG A 65 -11.66 20.79 -16.09
C ARG A 65 -11.35 22.23 -16.50
N ARG A 66 -11.71 23.21 -15.69
CA ARG A 66 -11.12 24.55 -15.80
C ARG A 66 -9.65 24.38 -15.55
N GLY A 67 -8.84 24.64 -16.56
CA GLY A 67 -7.39 24.59 -16.51
C GLY A 67 -6.90 25.35 -15.28
N ARG A 68 -6.12 24.66 -14.48
CA ARG A 68 -5.36 25.26 -13.37
C ARG A 68 -4.45 26.29 -14.01
N LYS A 69 -4.71 27.59 -13.76
CA LYS A 69 -3.78 28.65 -14.16
C LYS A 69 -2.43 28.31 -13.55
N HIS A 70 -1.47 28.00 -14.39
CA HIS A 70 -0.07 27.86 -14.02
C HIS A 70 0.36 29.17 -13.35
N ARG A 71 0.57 29.16 -12.04
CA ARG A 71 1.43 30.14 -11.40
C ARG A 71 2.86 29.85 -11.86
N GLY A 72 3.45 30.88 -12.47
CA GLY A 72 4.79 31.02 -12.97
C GLY A 72 5.72 29.82 -12.83
N LEU A 73 6.06 29.22 -13.96
CA LEU A 73 7.27 28.45 -14.13
C LEU A 73 8.45 29.38 -13.83
N VAL A 74 9.12 29.12 -12.71
CA VAL A 74 10.51 29.56 -12.55
C VAL A 74 11.27 28.84 -13.67
N ASN A 75 11.84 29.58 -14.59
CA ASN A 75 12.75 29.07 -15.61
C ASN A 75 13.98 28.49 -14.90
N LEU A 76 13.91 27.22 -14.54
CA LEU A 76 15.11 26.42 -14.33
C LEU A 76 15.54 25.98 -15.74
N ALA A 77 16.67 26.53 -16.19
CA ALA A 77 17.34 26.07 -17.39
C ALA A 77 17.43 24.52 -17.32
N PRO A 78 17.14 23.80 -18.42
CA PRO A 78 17.26 22.35 -18.42
C PRO A 78 18.71 21.99 -18.15
N ALA A 79 18.99 21.33 -17.03
CA ALA A 79 20.25 20.64 -16.86
C ALA A 79 20.34 19.65 -18.02
N ALA A 80 21.34 19.82 -18.86
CA ALA A 80 21.62 18.94 -19.97
C ALA A 80 21.90 17.53 -19.41
N VAL A 81 20.91 16.66 -19.52
CA VAL A 81 21.11 15.23 -19.30
C VAL A 81 21.83 14.72 -20.53
N THR A 82 23.14 14.65 -20.46
CA THR A 82 23.96 13.98 -21.46
C THR A 82 23.67 12.48 -21.36
N TYR A 83 22.85 11.99 -22.27
CA TYR A 83 22.79 10.55 -22.53
C TYR A 83 24.12 10.16 -23.21
N ASN A 84 24.84 9.24 -22.57
CA ASN A 84 26.04 8.66 -23.19
C ASN A 84 25.59 7.78 -24.36
N THR A 85 25.66 8.33 -25.58
CA THR A 85 25.30 7.67 -26.84
C THR A 85 26.45 6.84 -27.44
N GLN A 86 27.43 6.46 -26.64
CA GLN A 86 28.49 5.55 -27.10
C GLN A 86 28.17 4.11 -26.70
N ALA A 87 27.21 3.51 -27.33
CA ALA A 87 27.11 2.06 -27.59
C ALA A 87 25.80 1.69 -28.24
N THR A 88 25.51 2.12 -29.42
CA THR A 88 24.67 1.32 -30.33
C THR A 88 24.97 1.80 -31.75
N ASN A 89 25.48 0.91 -32.62
CA ASN A 89 25.40 1.06 -34.03
C ASN A 89 23.97 1.45 -34.44
N PRO A 90 23.80 2.46 -35.30
CA PRO A 90 22.48 2.73 -35.84
C PRO A 90 22.09 1.52 -36.69
N ALA A 91 21.19 0.69 -36.14
CA ALA A 91 20.51 -0.31 -36.94
C ALA A 91 19.78 0.46 -38.06
N THR A 92 20.23 0.29 -39.27
CA THR A 92 19.55 0.79 -40.46
C THR A 92 18.14 0.23 -40.46
N PHE A 93 17.17 1.09 -40.24
CA PHE A 93 15.75 0.74 -40.42
C PHE A 93 15.55 0.48 -41.91
N SER A 94 15.61 -0.78 -42.29
CA SER A 94 15.05 -1.24 -43.56
C SER A 94 13.56 -1.28 -43.48
N ALA A 95 12.86 -0.62 -44.38
CA ALA A 95 11.39 -0.59 -44.45
C ALA A 95 10.72 -1.97 -44.74
N ALA A 96 11.48 -3.06 -44.67
CA ALA A 96 11.05 -4.44 -44.96
C ALA A 96 10.95 -5.34 -43.74
N GLY A 97 10.97 -4.82 -42.51
CA GLY A 97 11.02 -5.67 -41.32
C GLY A 97 10.14 -5.24 -40.15
N VAL A 98 8.81 -5.29 -40.32
CA VAL A 98 7.96 -5.47 -39.14
C VAL A 98 8.23 -6.89 -38.66
N PRO A 99 8.84 -7.11 -37.47
CA PRO A 99 9.08 -8.46 -36.97
C PRO A 99 7.76 -9.19 -36.85
N ASN A 100 7.71 -10.37 -37.40
CA ASN A 100 6.56 -11.24 -37.31
C ASN A 100 6.34 -11.59 -35.82
N ARG A 101 5.08 -11.91 -35.45
CA ARG A 101 4.64 -12.23 -34.08
C ARG A 101 5.52 -13.30 -33.40
N GLU A 102 6.08 -14.23 -34.15
CA GLU A 102 7.01 -15.26 -33.65
C GLU A 102 8.39 -14.72 -33.29
N GLN A 103 8.85 -13.64 -33.96
CA GLN A 103 10.14 -13.00 -33.65
C GLN A 103 10.06 -12.12 -32.39
N LEU A 104 8.88 -11.55 -32.08
CA LEU A 104 8.62 -10.84 -30.83
C LEU A 104 8.59 -11.77 -29.61
N HIS A 105 8.22 -13.04 -29.78
CA HIS A 105 8.25 -14.04 -28.72
C HIS A 105 9.65 -14.58 -28.38
N ARG A 106 10.66 -14.34 -29.23
CA ARG A 106 12.03 -14.85 -29.02
C ARG A 106 12.93 -13.96 -28.17
N SER A 107 12.51 -12.78 -27.73
CA SER A 107 13.30 -11.95 -26.83
C SER A 107 13.13 -12.28 -25.34
N THR A 108 12.48 -13.38 -25.03
CA THR A 108 12.47 -13.98 -23.68
C THR A 108 13.27 -15.29 -23.70
N ASP A 109 14.46 -15.30 -24.31
CA ASP A 109 15.40 -16.38 -24.09
C ASP A 109 15.89 -16.29 -22.63
N VAL A 110 15.05 -16.77 -21.73
CA VAL A 110 15.52 -17.37 -20.48
C VAL A 110 16.31 -18.59 -20.94
N SER A 111 17.62 -18.54 -20.77
CA SER A 111 18.48 -19.66 -21.06
C SER A 111 17.90 -20.93 -20.41
N PRO A 112 17.75 -22.06 -21.12
CA PRO A 112 17.19 -23.28 -20.52
C PRO A 112 17.98 -23.82 -19.33
N GLN A 113 19.05 -23.17 -18.94
CA GLN A 113 19.95 -23.57 -17.84
C GLN A 113 19.69 -22.86 -16.52
N ASP A 114 18.87 -21.81 -16.48
CA ASP A 114 18.58 -21.13 -15.21
C ASP A 114 17.39 -21.81 -14.52
N LYS A 115 17.70 -22.51 -13.43
CA LYS A 115 16.64 -23.04 -12.55
C LYS A 115 15.73 -21.89 -12.12
N PRO A 116 14.39 -22.07 -12.12
CA PRO A 116 13.49 -21.03 -11.69
C PRO A 116 13.82 -20.63 -10.24
N VAL A 117 14.03 -19.33 -10.03
CA VAL A 117 14.26 -18.76 -8.70
C VAL A 117 12.95 -18.74 -7.94
N ARG A 118 12.94 -19.29 -6.73
CA ARG A 118 11.74 -19.38 -5.89
C ARG A 118 11.75 -18.31 -4.82
N HIS A 119 10.69 -17.52 -4.78
CA HIS A 119 10.46 -16.56 -3.71
C HIS A 119 9.28 -17.04 -2.85
N ILE A 120 9.44 -16.98 -1.53
CA ILE A 120 8.34 -17.11 -0.58
C ILE A 120 8.11 -15.74 0.03
N VAL A 121 6.86 -15.28 0.00
CA VAL A 121 6.47 -13.99 0.59
C VAL A 121 5.69 -14.20 1.87
N ILE A 122 5.99 -13.40 2.88
CA ILE A 122 5.31 -13.40 4.18
C ILE A 122 4.67 -12.02 4.35
N PRO A 123 3.34 -11.89 4.17
CA PRO A 123 2.65 -10.62 4.34
C PRO A 123 2.17 -10.44 5.77
N ASP A 124 2.13 -9.22 6.26
CA ASP A 124 1.32 -8.70 7.38
C ASP A 124 1.10 -9.73 8.51
N THR A 125 2.15 -10.11 9.22
CA THR A 125 2.08 -11.06 10.36
C THR A 125 1.54 -10.43 11.63
N GLN A 126 1.71 -9.12 11.80
CA GLN A 126 1.16 -8.31 12.90
C GLN A 126 1.34 -8.95 14.28
N ILE A 127 2.56 -9.36 14.58
CA ILE A 127 2.91 -9.99 15.85
C ILE A 127 2.73 -9.01 17.00
N ARG A 128 2.05 -9.47 18.06
CA ARG A 128 1.80 -8.71 19.28
C ARG A 128 1.77 -9.62 20.49
N LYS A 129 1.94 -9.04 21.67
CA LYS A 129 1.84 -9.76 22.95
C LYS A 129 0.48 -10.44 23.11
N GLY A 130 0.50 -11.66 23.65
CA GLY A 130 -0.72 -12.40 24.00
C GLY A 130 -1.40 -13.12 22.84
N VAL A 131 -0.90 -12.99 21.62
CA VAL A 131 -1.40 -13.74 20.46
C VAL A 131 -0.45 -14.91 20.18
N PRO A 132 -0.98 -16.14 19.99
CA PRO A 132 -0.16 -17.32 19.66
C PRO A 132 0.61 -17.11 18.35
N THR A 133 1.83 -17.64 18.31
CA THR A 133 2.73 -17.54 17.15
C THR A 133 2.96 -18.89 16.46
N ASP A 134 2.03 -19.83 16.56
CA ASP A 134 2.13 -21.16 15.94
C ASP A 134 2.19 -21.09 14.42
N HIS A 135 1.53 -20.09 13.84
CA HIS A 135 1.59 -19.83 12.40
C HIS A 135 3.02 -19.54 11.91
N ILE A 136 3.90 -19.03 12.76
CA ILE A 136 5.31 -18.82 12.42
C ILE A 136 6.03 -20.16 12.23
N ASP A 137 5.70 -21.17 13.04
CA ASP A 137 6.22 -22.52 12.86
C ASP A 137 5.69 -23.16 11.57
N TRP A 138 4.41 -22.92 11.23
CA TRP A 138 3.84 -23.44 9.99
C TRP A 138 4.52 -22.82 8.77
N ILE A 139 4.71 -21.50 8.78
CA ILE A 139 5.43 -20.78 7.72
C ILE A 139 6.87 -21.29 7.63
N GLY A 140 7.55 -21.42 8.76
CA GLY A 140 8.94 -21.90 8.82
C GLY A 140 9.08 -23.29 8.23
N ARG A 141 8.25 -24.25 8.64
CA ARG A 141 8.23 -25.62 8.09
C ARG A 141 7.93 -25.64 6.61
N TYR A 142 6.98 -24.81 6.15
CA TYR A 142 6.67 -24.71 4.72
C TYR A 142 7.90 -24.26 3.91
N ILE A 143 8.64 -23.27 4.43
CA ILE A 143 9.90 -22.81 3.80
C ILE A 143 10.93 -23.92 3.76
N GLU A 144 11.09 -24.64 4.86
CA GLU A 144 12.08 -25.73 4.99
C GLU A 144 11.74 -26.91 4.06
N GLU A 145 10.47 -27.34 4.02
CA GLU A 145 10.02 -28.46 3.19
C GLU A 145 10.09 -28.17 1.68
N HIS A 146 9.69 -26.98 1.26
CA HIS A 146 9.59 -26.65 -0.16
C HIS A 146 10.87 -26.01 -0.71
N GLY A 147 11.71 -25.45 0.15
CA GLY A 147 12.91 -24.71 -0.19
C GLY A 147 12.60 -23.46 -1.01
N CYS A 148 13.35 -22.40 -0.80
CA CYS A 148 13.31 -21.20 -1.62
C CYS A 148 14.68 -20.54 -1.68
N ASP A 149 14.90 -19.73 -2.71
CA ASP A 149 16.14 -18.96 -2.84
C ASP A 149 16.04 -17.64 -2.04
N THR A 150 14.85 -17.05 -2.00
CA THR A 150 14.60 -15.77 -1.33
C THR A 150 13.32 -15.82 -0.51
N VAL A 151 13.39 -15.34 0.73
CA VAL A 151 12.23 -15.02 1.56
C VAL A 151 12.07 -13.51 1.59
N VAL A 152 10.84 -13.03 1.27
CA VAL A 152 10.51 -11.61 1.30
C VAL A 152 9.38 -11.37 2.30
N MET A 153 9.69 -10.67 3.38
CA MET A 153 8.70 -10.18 4.34
C MET A 153 8.17 -8.84 3.86
N LEU A 154 6.86 -8.74 3.67
CA LEU A 154 6.24 -7.58 3.01
C LEU A 154 5.94 -6.39 3.95
N GLY A 155 6.44 -6.41 5.18
CA GLY A 155 6.19 -5.40 6.20
C GLY A 155 5.04 -5.77 7.14
N ASP A 156 4.79 -4.90 8.11
CA ASP A 156 3.82 -5.13 9.19
C ASP A 156 4.08 -6.46 9.92
N TRP A 157 5.38 -6.73 10.18
CA TRP A 157 5.78 -7.86 11.02
C TRP A 157 5.34 -7.66 12.46
N TYR A 158 5.61 -6.46 13.00
CA TYR A 158 5.15 -6.03 14.31
C TYR A 158 3.78 -5.38 14.18
N ASP A 159 2.86 -5.65 15.11
CA ASP A 159 1.58 -4.92 15.16
C ASP A 159 1.73 -3.54 15.82
N PHE A 160 2.56 -3.41 16.87
CA PHE A 160 2.73 -2.18 17.65
C PHE A 160 1.44 -1.49 18.09
N PRO A 161 0.49 -2.19 18.74
CA PRO A 161 -0.73 -1.57 19.24
C PRO A 161 -0.45 -0.44 20.25
N SER A 162 0.64 -0.52 21.01
CA SER A 162 1.05 0.53 21.94
C SER A 162 1.31 1.88 21.26
N LEU A 163 1.77 1.87 20.01
CA LEU A 163 2.08 3.05 19.20
C LEU A 163 0.95 3.45 18.24
N SER A 164 -0.18 2.72 18.24
CA SER A 164 -1.33 3.03 17.38
C SER A 164 -1.91 4.40 17.72
N THR A 165 -2.24 5.18 16.70
CA THR A 165 -2.97 6.46 16.83
C THR A 165 -4.44 6.33 16.42
N HIS A 166 -4.89 5.11 16.08
CA HIS A 166 -6.27 4.86 15.69
C HIS A 166 -7.22 4.71 16.88
N ASP A 167 -6.67 4.27 18.02
CA ASP A 167 -7.41 4.08 19.25
C ASP A 167 -7.13 5.25 20.20
N ASP A 168 -8.16 5.70 20.92
CA ASP A 168 -7.99 6.74 21.94
C ASP A 168 -7.05 6.27 23.05
N PRO A 169 -6.16 7.14 23.55
CA PRO A 169 -5.18 6.77 24.59
C PRO A 169 -5.76 6.14 25.85
N GLY A 170 -7.01 6.50 26.20
CA GLY A 170 -7.74 5.96 27.36
C GLY A 170 -8.68 4.81 27.01
N SER A 171 -8.62 4.26 25.79
CA SER A 171 -9.51 3.17 25.39
C SER A 171 -9.09 1.83 26.00
N LEU A 172 -10.04 0.94 26.20
CA LEU A 172 -9.80 -0.44 26.64
C LEU A 172 -8.82 -1.19 25.69
N ALA A 173 -8.86 -0.87 24.40
CA ALA A 173 -7.95 -1.44 23.41
C ALA A 173 -6.46 -1.11 23.68
N LYS A 174 -6.19 -0.05 24.42
CA LYS A 174 -4.83 0.35 24.83
C LYS A 174 -4.45 0.00 26.25
N GLU A 175 -5.39 -0.58 27.01
CA GLU A 175 -5.12 -0.97 28.38
C GLU A 175 -3.98 -2.00 28.43
N GLY A 176 -2.96 -1.69 29.23
CA GLY A 176 -1.80 -2.56 29.38
C GLY A 176 -0.88 -2.65 28.16
N ALA A 177 -1.16 -1.95 27.05
CA ALA A 177 -0.27 -1.94 25.89
C ALA A 177 1.08 -1.26 26.24
N ARG A 178 2.18 -1.93 25.96
CA ARG A 178 3.55 -1.44 26.22
C ARG A 178 4.43 -1.70 25.01
N TYR A 179 5.20 -0.70 24.62
CA TYR A 179 6.14 -0.81 23.51
C TYR A 179 7.16 -1.96 23.72
N ALA A 180 7.67 -2.12 24.93
CA ALA A 180 8.62 -3.17 25.25
C ALA A 180 8.03 -4.58 25.03
N ASP A 181 6.74 -4.77 25.31
CA ASP A 181 6.05 -6.04 25.10
C ASP A 181 5.85 -6.32 23.61
N ASP A 182 5.46 -5.30 22.83
CA ASP A 182 5.31 -5.42 21.37
C ASP A 182 6.64 -5.76 20.70
N LEU A 183 7.70 -5.05 21.11
CA LEU A 183 9.06 -5.28 20.64
C LEU A 183 9.54 -6.71 20.98
N HIS A 184 9.34 -7.14 22.22
CA HIS A 184 9.74 -8.47 22.67
C HIS A 184 9.02 -9.58 21.88
N ALA A 185 7.71 -9.44 21.71
CA ALA A 185 6.92 -10.43 20.97
C ALA A 185 7.39 -10.55 19.51
N GLY A 186 7.56 -9.41 18.82
CA GLY A 186 8.00 -9.40 17.42
C GLY A 186 9.41 -9.95 17.24
N ASN A 187 10.35 -9.56 18.13
CA ASN A 187 11.73 -10.06 18.10
C ASN A 187 11.80 -11.57 18.39
N ALA A 188 11.02 -12.07 19.35
CA ALA A 188 10.96 -13.49 19.66
C ALA A 188 10.40 -14.31 18.48
N ALA A 189 9.35 -13.82 17.84
CA ALA A 189 8.76 -14.47 16.67
C ALA A 189 9.74 -14.48 15.48
N LEU A 190 10.49 -13.39 15.25
CA LEU A 190 11.48 -13.34 14.17
C LEU A 190 12.65 -14.30 14.44
N LYS A 191 13.12 -14.37 15.68
CA LYS A 191 14.13 -15.34 16.08
C LYS A 191 13.64 -16.77 15.85
N LYS A 192 12.37 -17.06 16.18
CA LYS A 192 11.72 -18.34 15.95
C LYS A 192 11.69 -18.68 14.44
N LEU A 193 11.22 -17.76 13.58
CA LEU A 193 11.24 -17.95 12.13
C LEU A 193 12.65 -18.22 11.62
N SER A 194 13.64 -17.48 12.12
CA SER A 194 15.04 -17.58 11.67
C SER A 194 15.64 -18.97 11.85
N THR A 195 15.12 -19.80 12.78
CA THR A 195 15.59 -21.17 12.97
C THR A 195 15.30 -22.08 11.77
N TYR A 196 14.28 -21.76 10.98
CA TYR A 196 13.88 -22.50 9.78
C TYR A 196 14.57 -22.03 8.50
N LEU A 197 15.26 -20.89 8.53
CA LEU A 197 15.78 -20.24 7.32
C LEU A 197 17.23 -20.61 6.97
N GLY A 198 17.77 -21.70 7.54
CA GLY A 198 19.17 -22.09 7.31
C GLY A 198 19.55 -22.33 5.84
N GLY A 199 18.61 -22.82 5.03
CA GLY A 199 18.80 -23.07 3.60
C GLY A 199 18.48 -21.88 2.67
N VAL A 200 17.99 -20.77 3.22
CA VAL A 200 17.57 -19.59 2.43
C VAL A 200 18.76 -18.68 2.15
N LYS A 201 19.05 -18.45 0.88
CA LYS A 201 20.20 -17.65 0.43
C LYS A 201 20.03 -16.16 0.68
N ARG A 202 18.82 -15.63 0.50
CA ARG A 202 18.51 -14.22 0.64
C ARG A 202 17.26 -13.99 1.47
N ARG A 203 17.32 -13.07 2.42
CA ARG A 203 16.23 -12.72 3.32
C ARG A 203 16.03 -11.22 3.24
N VAL A 204 14.87 -10.78 2.77
CA VAL A 204 14.53 -9.37 2.59
C VAL A 204 13.34 -9.02 3.46
N MET A 205 13.47 -7.96 4.25
CA MET A 205 12.43 -7.45 5.13
C MET A 205 12.09 -6.02 4.74
N LEU A 206 10.91 -5.83 4.19
CA LEU A 206 10.36 -4.49 4.00
C LEU A 206 9.77 -4.00 5.32
N ARG A 207 9.93 -2.72 5.60
CA ARG A 207 9.18 -2.06 6.68
C ARG A 207 7.79 -1.70 6.21
N GLY A 208 6.78 -1.96 7.05
CA GLY A 208 5.39 -1.60 6.80
C GLY A 208 4.99 -0.33 7.55
N ASN A 209 3.71 0.01 7.48
CA ASN A 209 3.19 1.20 8.16
C ASN A 209 3.08 1.02 9.68
N HIS A 210 3.11 -0.21 10.18
CA HIS A 210 3.17 -0.48 11.62
C HIS A 210 4.57 -0.22 12.17
N GLU A 211 5.63 -0.65 11.49
CA GLU A 211 7.00 -0.27 11.87
C GLU A 211 7.23 1.24 11.74
N ASP A 212 6.62 1.92 10.76
CA ASP A 212 6.70 3.39 10.62
C ASP A 212 6.03 4.15 11.77
N ARG A 213 5.25 3.49 12.63
CA ARG A 213 4.73 4.08 13.87
C ARG A 213 5.84 4.56 14.80
N LEU A 214 7.02 3.89 14.82
CA LEU A 214 8.17 4.34 15.58
C LEU A 214 8.60 5.74 15.14
N ARG A 215 8.88 5.93 13.85
CA ARG A 215 9.29 7.23 13.31
C ARG A 215 8.23 8.30 13.59
N ARG A 216 6.96 8.00 13.36
CA ARG A 216 5.85 8.93 13.61
C ARG A 216 5.71 9.29 15.09
N THR A 217 5.96 8.36 16.00
CA THR A 217 5.96 8.61 17.45
C THR A 217 7.08 9.56 17.83
N LEU A 218 8.30 9.36 17.30
CA LEU A 218 9.43 10.24 17.55
C LEU A 218 9.24 11.64 16.97
N GLU A 219 8.62 11.76 15.80
CA GLU A 219 8.28 13.04 15.18
C GLU A 219 7.20 13.80 15.97
N ALA A 220 6.21 13.08 16.50
CA ALA A 220 5.13 13.66 17.29
C ALA A 220 5.58 14.09 18.70
N ASP A 221 6.52 13.37 19.31
CA ASP A 221 7.00 13.61 20.67
C ASP A 221 8.50 13.24 20.80
N PRO A 222 9.39 14.21 20.51
CA PRO A 222 10.84 13.99 20.49
C PRO A 222 11.48 13.53 21.80
N LYS A 223 10.76 13.61 22.93
CA LYS A 223 11.27 13.12 24.23
C LYS A 223 11.55 11.62 24.23
N TRP A 224 10.97 10.87 23.29
CA TRP A 224 11.17 9.43 23.14
C TRP A 224 12.45 9.05 22.37
N VAL A 225 13.17 10.05 21.81
CA VAL A 225 14.45 9.81 21.12
C VAL A 225 15.44 9.18 22.10
N GLY A 226 16.01 8.04 21.70
CA GLY A 226 16.90 7.25 22.53
C GLY A 226 16.20 6.15 23.39
N SER A 227 14.87 6.25 23.57
CA SER A 227 14.08 5.22 24.25
C SER A 227 13.37 4.28 23.27
N ILE A 228 12.95 4.82 22.12
CA ILE A 228 12.34 4.11 21.02
C ILE A 228 13.24 4.28 19.80
N ASP A 229 13.64 3.16 19.18
CA ASP A 229 14.53 3.19 18.03
C ASP A 229 14.27 1.99 17.09
N GLU A 230 14.40 2.19 15.79
CA GLU A 230 14.32 1.12 14.79
C GLU A 230 15.44 0.07 14.94
N HIS A 231 16.58 0.43 15.51
CA HIS A 231 17.67 -0.51 15.81
C HIS A 231 17.30 -1.57 16.86
N GLN A 232 16.24 -1.35 17.62
CA GLN A 232 15.72 -2.34 18.56
C GLN A 232 14.96 -3.48 17.84
N LEU A 233 14.56 -3.28 16.58
CA LEU A 233 13.92 -4.29 15.76
C LEU A 233 14.98 -5.27 15.27
N VAL A 234 14.97 -6.48 15.80
CA VAL A 234 15.91 -7.53 15.38
C VAL A 234 15.74 -7.79 13.88
N ALA A 235 16.84 -7.73 13.16
CA ALA A 235 16.87 -7.98 11.73
C ALA A 235 18.18 -8.65 11.29
N GLU A 236 18.82 -9.37 12.20
CA GLU A 236 20.07 -10.07 11.92
C GLU A 236 19.92 -11.07 10.77
N GLY A 237 20.77 -10.94 9.77
CA GLY A 237 20.72 -11.75 8.55
C GLY A 237 19.63 -11.37 7.55
N TRP A 238 18.95 -10.22 7.76
CA TRP A 238 17.96 -9.69 6.85
C TRP A 238 18.46 -8.40 6.17
N GLU A 239 18.22 -8.29 4.86
CA GLU A 239 18.33 -7.04 4.12
C GLU A 239 17.08 -6.21 4.42
N VAL A 240 17.22 -5.12 5.16
CA VAL A 240 16.09 -4.27 5.57
C VAL A 240 15.85 -3.17 4.56
N ILE A 241 14.64 -3.11 4.03
CA ILE A 241 14.20 -2.08 3.09
C ILE A 241 13.29 -1.09 3.83
N PRO A 242 13.61 0.20 3.83
CA PRO A 242 12.81 1.23 4.49
C PRO A 242 11.38 1.31 3.98
N PHE A 243 10.47 1.77 4.84
CA PHE A 243 9.06 1.95 4.49
C PHE A 243 8.87 2.80 3.22
N LEU A 244 7.98 2.39 2.34
CA LEU A 244 7.69 2.98 1.03
C LEU A 244 8.87 2.98 0.03
N ARG A 245 9.96 2.31 0.33
CA ARG A 245 11.02 2.05 -0.64
C ARG A 245 10.74 0.73 -1.34
N PRO A 246 10.46 0.74 -2.65
CA PRO A 246 10.36 -0.51 -3.40
C PRO A 246 11.74 -1.13 -3.62
N CYS A 247 11.79 -2.47 -3.67
CA CYS A 247 12.96 -3.20 -4.16
C CYS A 247 12.55 -4.14 -5.29
N VAL A 248 13.47 -4.40 -6.21
CA VAL A 248 13.26 -5.34 -7.31
C VAL A 248 14.16 -6.55 -7.11
N ILE A 249 13.56 -7.73 -7.12
CA ILE A 249 14.25 -9.00 -6.96
C ILE A 249 13.80 -9.89 -8.12
N ASP A 250 14.73 -10.36 -8.94
CA ASP A 250 14.48 -11.25 -10.09
C ASP A 250 13.30 -10.79 -10.97
N GLY A 251 13.24 -9.50 -11.25
CA GLY A 251 12.23 -8.90 -12.12
C GLY A 251 10.85 -8.68 -11.49
N VAL A 252 10.67 -8.96 -10.19
CA VAL A 252 9.46 -8.64 -9.42
C VAL A 252 9.74 -7.49 -8.46
N ALA A 253 8.88 -6.49 -8.47
CA ALA A 253 8.98 -5.36 -7.56
C ALA A 253 8.19 -5.63 -6.27
N TYR A 254 8.81 -5.40 -5.11
CA TYR A 254 8.24 -5.60 -3.80
C TYR A 254 8.10 -4.27 -3.07
N SER A 255 6.97 -4.05 -2.43
CA SER A 255 6.70 -2.91 -1.54
C SER A 255 5.64 -3.31 -0.53
N HIS A 256 5.66 -2.73 0.67
CA HIS A 256 4.56 -2.94 1.61
C HIS A 256 3.23 -2.51 0.98
N TYR A 257 3.20 -1.31 0.40
CA TYR A 257 2.17 -0.89 -0.56
C TYR A 257 2.73 0.14 -1.56
N TRP A 258 2.05 0.29 -2.68
CA TRP A 258 2.38 1.30 -3.68
C TRP A 258 1.66 2.59 -3.37
N ALA A 259 2.40 3.67 -3.24
CA ALA A 259 1.88 4.97 -2.87
C ALA A 259 1.79 5.93 -4.06
N SER A 260 0.80 6.81 -4.02
CA SER A 260 0.73 7.95 -4.94
C SER A 260 1.85 8.93 -4.65
N PRO A 261 2.71 9.28 -5.64
CA PRO A 261 3.86 10.18 -5.42
C PRO A 261 3.48 11.56 -4.85
N GLY A 262 2.27 12.05 -5.14
CA GLY A 262 1.84 13.37 -4.69
C GLY A 262 1.19 13.40 -3.30
N THR A 263 0.73 12.26 -2.78
CA THR A 263 -0.02 12.21 -1.51
C THR A 263 0.51 11.22 -0.50
N GLY A 264 1.43 10.33 -0.89
CA GLY A 264 1.90 9.23 -0.04
C GLY A 264 0.85 8.18 0.31
N ARG A 265 -0.39 8.33 -0.18
CA ARG A 265 -1.48 7.39 0.11
C ARG A 265 -1.36 6.13 -0.73
N ALA A 266 -1.68 4.98 -0.12
CA ALA A 266 -1.71 3.72 -0.82
C ALA A 266 -2.63 3.77 -2.05
N TYR A 267 -2.19 3.15 -3.15
CA TYR A 267 -3.06 2.96 -4.31
C TYR A 267 -4.23 2.05 -3.93
N GLY A 268 -5.44 2.57 -4.13
CA GLY A 268 -6.67 1.79 -3.98
C GLY A 268 -6.99 0.95 -5.22
N GLY A 269 -7.97 0.06 -5.07
CA GLY A 269 -8.48 -0.78 -6.15
C GLY A 269 -7.84 -2.18 -6.18
N SER A 270 -8.14 -2.94 -7.22
CA SER A 270 -7.67 -4.32 -7.43
C SER A 270 -6.18 -4.38 -7.80
N ALA A 271 -5.60 -5.59 -7.75
CA ALA A 271 -4.27 -5.89 -8.26
C ALA A 271 -4.12 -5.42 -9.71
N SER A 272 -5.16 -5.60 -10.53
CA SER A 272 -5.21 -5.11 -11.91
C SER A 272 -5.06 -3.57 -12.01
N ASN A 273 -5.72 -2.82 -11.11
CA ASN A 273 -5.61 -1.36 -11.08
C ASN A 273 -4.23 -0.88 -10.64
N ILE A 274 -3.63 -1.56 -9.66
CA ILE A 274 -2.27 -1.25 -9.20
C ILE A 274 -1.25 -1.58 -10.30
N LEU A 275 -1.42 -2.71 -10.98
CA LEU A 275 -0.57 -3.14 -12.09
C LEU A 275 -0.53 -2.11 -13.23
N LEU A 276 -1.67 -1.47 -13.52
CA LEU A 276 -1.74 -0.36 -14.48
C LEU A 276 -0.94 0.88 -14.03
N LYS A 277 -0.84 1.13 -12.74
CA LYS A 277 -0.15 2.30 -12.18
C LYS A 277 1.35 2.06 -12.02
N THR A 278 1.74 0.86 -11.65
CA THR A 278 3.15 0.47 -11.49
C THR A 278 3.81 0.15 -12.84
N ASN A 279 3.03 -0.33 -13.80
CA ASN A 279 3.49 -0.82 -15.10
C ASN A 279 4.65 -1.82 -14.98
N HIS A 280 4.61 -2.64 -13.93
CA HIS A 280 5.65 -3.60 -13.59
C HIS A 280 5.05 -4.76 -12.80
N SER A 281 5.62 -5.97 -12.93
CA SER A 281 5.25 -7.09 -12.06
C SER A 281 5.54 -6.74 -10.61
N PHE A 282 4.57 -6.94 -9.72
CA PHE A 282 4.72 -6.54 -8.32
C PHE A 282 4.10 -7.53 -7.35
N THR A 283 4.58 -7.48 -6.11
CA THR A 283 3.96 -8.10 -4.94
C THR A 283 3.89 -7.09 -3.80
N GLN A 284 2.75 -7.02 -3.11
CA GLN A 284 2.54 -6.17 -1.94
C GLN A 284 1.73 -6.85 -0.84
N GLY A 285 1.86 -6.39 0.42
CA GLY A 285 1.03 -6.67 1.58
C GLY A 285 -0.04 -5.59 1.84
N HIS A 286 -0.18 -5.17 3.09
CA HIS A 286 -0.99 -4.07 3.60
C HIS A 286 -2.51 -4.26 3.50
N ARG A 287 -3.03 -4.81 2.45
CA ARG A 287 -4.47 -4.88 2.21
C ARG A 287 -5.16 -6.06 2.91
N GLN A 288 -4.38 -6.98 3.44
CA GLN A 288 -4.86 -8.15 4.19
C GLN A 288 -5.90 -9.01 3.43
N THR A 289 -6.02 -8.78 2.12
CA THR A 289 -6.88 -9.54 1.21
C THR A 289 -6.06 -10.07 0.06
N PHE A 290 -6.33 -11.29 -0.36
CA PHE A 290 -5.67 -11.85 -1.53
C PHE A 290 -6.31 -11.31 -2.82
N ASP A 291 -5.48 -10.86 -3.77
CA ASP A 291 -5.91 -10.48 -5.11
C ASP A 291 -4.76 -10.68 -6.11
N TYR A 292 -5.09 -11.13 -7.29
CA TYR A 292 -4.13 -11.49 -8.32
C TYR A 292 -4.57 -11.01 -9.69
N ALA A 293 -3.65 -10.49 -10.47
CA ALA A 293 -3.92 -10.05 -11.83
C ALA A 293 -2.74 -10.33 -12.76
N VAL A 294 -3.05 -10.70 -13.99
CA VAL A 294 -2.10 -10.85 -15.08
C VAL A 294 -2.46 -9.89 -16.21
N LYS A 295 -1.46 -9.21 -16.77
CA LYS A 295 -1.61 -8.35 -17.94
C LYS A 295 -0.43 -8.49 -18.87
N ASN A 296 -0.72 -8.47 -20.16
CA ASN A 296 0.30 -8.37 -21.19
C ASN A 296 0.50 -6.90 -21.58
N ASN A 297 1.74 -6.45 -21.63
CA ASN A 297 2.08 -5.17 -22.22
C ASN A 297 1.87 -5.28 -23.75
N PRO A 298 0.96 -4.49 -24.35
CA PRO A 298 0.61 -4.63 -25.77
C PRO A 298 1.76 -4.21 -26.70
N VAL A 299 2.72 -3.44 -26.20
CA VAL A 299 3.85 -2.97 -26.99
C VAL A 299 5.00 -3.97 -27.01
N THR A 300 5.33 -4.51 -25.82
CA THR A 300 6.49 -5.40 -25.66
C THR A 300 6.12 -6.89 -25.67
N GLY A 301 4.83 -7.23 -25.58
CA GLY A 301 4.36 -8.60 -25.36
C GLY A 301 4.67 -9.17 -23.97
N ARG A 302 5.37 -8.43 -23.12
CA ARG A 302 5.79 -8.89 -21.80
C ARG A 302 4.58 -9.08 -20.88
N GLU A 303 4.50 -10.24 -20.27
CA GLU A 303 3.55 -10.50 -19.20
C GLU A 303 3.96 -9.79 -17.91
N MET A 304 2.99 -9.19 -17.25
CA MET A 304 3.15 -8.55 -15.94
C MET A 304 2.15 -9.16 -14.97
N ILE A 305 2.63 -9.48 -13.78
CA ILE A 305 1.86 -10.12 -12.72
C ILE A 305 1.77 -9.18 -11.52
N GLY A 306 0.56 -8.92 -11.04
CA GLY A 306 0.30 -8.18 -9.81
C GLY A 306 -0.25 -9.09 -8.74
N LEU A 307 0.40 -9.15 -7.58
CA LEU A 307 -0.02 -9.93 -6.43
C LEU A 307 -0.20 -9.05 -5.21
N ILE A 308 -1.37 -9.11 -4.61
CA ILE A 308 -1.66 -8.63 -3.25
C ILE A 308 -1.73 -9.90 -2.39
N ALA A 309 -0.78 -10.06 -1.47
CA ALA A 309 -0.48 -11.37 -0.87
C ALA A 309 -1.39 -11.76 0.31
N GLY A 310 -2.33 -10.90 0.72
CA GLY A 310 -3.16 -11.15 1.88
C GLY A 310 -2.46 -10.82 3.20
N SER A 311 -2.70 -11.63 4.23
CA SER A 311 -2.09 -11.52 5.55
C SER A 311 -1.68 -12.89 6.08
N ALA A 312 -0.72 -12.91 7.00
CA ALA A 312 -0.20 -14.10 7.63
C ALA A 312 -0.32 -14.05 9.16
N TYR A 313 -1.37 -13.43 9.68
CA TYR A 313 -1.67 -13.42 11.12
C TYR A 313 -2.86 -14.34 11.44
N VAL A 314 -2.94 -14.76 12.69
CA VAL A 314 -4.07 -15.55 13.20
C VAL A 314 -5.13 -14.58 13.72
N HIS A 315 -6.35 -14.68 13.19
CA HIS A 315 -7.48 -13.97 13.77
C HIS A 315 -7.81 -14.58 15.15
N ALA A 316 -7.87 -13.72 16.17
CA ALA A 316 -8.33 -14.11 17.50
C ALA A 316 -9.86 -14.11 17.55
#